data_66dd87d9ec23b96ecc12e5b935dfe34a
#
_entry.id   66dd87d9ec23b96ecc12e5b935dfe34a
#
_cell.length_a   1.000
_cell.length_b   1.000
_cell.length_c   1.000
_cell.angle_alpha   90.00
_cell.angle_beta   90.00
_cell.angle_gamma   90.00
#
_symmetry.space_group_name_H-M   'P 1'
#
loop_
_entity.id
_entity.type
_entity.pdbx_description
1 polymer ?
#
loop_
_entity_poly.entity_id
_entity_poly.type
_entity_poly.pdbx_seq_one_letter_code
_entity_poly.pdbx_strand_id
1 'polypeptide(L)'
;YNNSNSYFDLSNLRIASFFEFGGSLGLENIKIISIEPLIIKPSEYLVLTTDSAKVKSQYFAEKPYNFIEVASMPTLSNDSGTICIIHQSQNQIIDAFAYYVDMHFSLLETADGVSLERLNPNAETQNSNNWHSAASTIGFGTPTYKNSQQYIRQSIGEISIDPKSFTPNNDGYKDICSISWN
;
A
#
# COMPACT_ATOMS: atom_id res chain seq x y z
N TYR A 1 -1.95 -4.85 6.54
CA TYR A 1 -2.91 -5.76 5.93
C TYR A 1 -2.33 -7.16 5.82
N ASN A 2 -3.07 -8.16 6.28
CA ASN A 2 -2.70 -9.55 6.11
C ASN A 2 -3.28 -10.08 4.78
N ASN A 3 -2.44 -10.16 3.75
CA ASN A 3 -2.84 -10.63 2.41
C ASN A 3 -2.77 -12.17 2.27
N SER A 4 -2.53 -12.90 3.34
CA SER A 4 -2.47 -14.36 3.32
C SER A 4 -3.76 -15.01 3.81
N ASN A 5 -3.85 -16.33 3.64
CA ASN A 5 -4.92 -17.15 4.21
C ASN A 5 -4.59 -17.68 5.62
N SER A 6 -3.50 -17.21 6.24
CA SER A 6 -3.02 -17.68 7.54
C SER A 6 -3.14 -16.60 8.60
N TYR A 7 -3.25 -17.03 9.85
CA TYR A 7 -3.18 -16.16 11.03
C TYR A 7 -1.72 -15.93 11.39
N PHE A 8 -1.38 -14.70 11.78
CA PHE A 8 -0.04 -14.38 12.28
C PHE A 8 -0.11 -13.79 13.67
N ASP A 9 0.83 -14.20 14.52
CA ASP A 9 1.03 -13.59 15.82
C ASP A 9 2.05 -12.44 15.68
N LEU A 10 1.57 -11.22 15.91
CA LEU A 10 2.38 -10.01 15.79
C LEU A 10 3.46 -9.89 16.87
N SER A 11 3.39 -10.66 17.96
CA SER A 11 4.45 -10.75 18.96
C SER A 11 5.74 -11.34 18.37
N ASN A 12 5.62 -12.14 17.30
CA ASN A 12 6.74 -12.70 16.56
C ASN A 12 7.28 -11.77 15.46
N LEU A 13 6.65 -10.62 15.26
CA LEU A 13 7.02 -9.67 14.21
C LEU A 13 7.64 -8.40 14.80
N ARG A 14 8.47 -7.77 14.00
CA ARG A 14 9.06 -6.46 14.30
C ARG A 14 8.87 -5.54 13.10
N ILE A 15 8.79 -4.25 13.35
CA ILE A 15 8.87 -3.22 12.32
C ILE A 15 10.26 -2.59 12.37
N ALA A 16 10.86 -2.35 11.20
CA ALA A 16 12.22 -1.82 11.11
C ALA A 16 12.36 -0.90 9.89
N SER A 17 13.43 -0.12 9.86
CA SER A 17 13.97 0.46 8.63
C SER A 17 14.99 -0.50 8.03
N PHE A 18 15.28 -0.32 6.76
CA PHE A 18 16.38 -1.04 6.09
C PHE A 18 17.21 -0.08 5.24
N PHE A 19 18.44 -0.49 4.95
CA PHE A 19 19.34 0.21 4.05
C PHE A 19 20.04 -0.81 3.15
N GLU A 20 20.48 -0.36 1.99
CA GLU A 20 21.25 -1.19 1.06
C GLU A 20 22.74 -0.84 1.16
N PHE A 21 23.57 -1.85 1.36
CA PHE A 21 25.02 -1.72 1.38
C PHE A 21 25.68 -2.92 0.71
N GLY A 22 26.45 -2.66 -0.33
CA GLY A 22 27.18 -3.71 -1.05
C GLY A 22 26.30 -4.81 -1.66
N GLY A 23 25.06 -4.49 -2.08
CA GLY A 23 24.09 -5.44 -2.62
C GLY A 23 23.40 -6.34 -1.58
N SER A 24 23.57 -6.02 -0.30
CA SER A 24 22.86 -6.68 0.80
C SER A 24 21.98 -5.69 1.56
N LEU A 25 20.84 -6.15 2.06
CA LEU A 25 19.96 -5.35 2.92
C LEU A 25 20.41 -5.46 4.37
N GLY A 26 20.73 -4.31 4.99
CA GLY A 26 20.95 -4.18 6.41
C GLY A 26 19.65 -3.72 7.10
N LEU A 27 19.47 -4.08 8.37
CA LEU A 27 18.33 -3.67 9.19
C LEU A 27 18.76 -2.64 10.24
N GLU A 28 17.93 -1.65 10.46
CA GLU A 28 18.12 -0.65 11.52
C GLU A 28 16.80 -0.26 12.18
N ASN A 29 16.87 0.44 13.31
CA ASN A 29 15.67 0.95 14.02
C ASN A 29 14.60 -0.10 14.29
N ILE A 30 15.00 -1.33 14.62
CA ILE A 30 14.07 -2.44 14.87
C ILE A 30 13.22 -2.11 16.11
N LYS A 31 11.88 -2.19 15.97
CA LYS A 31 10.89 -1.92 17.01
C LYS A 31 9.95 -3.09 17.21
N ILE A 32 9.52 -3.28 18.45
CA ILE A 32 8.56 -4.29 18.85
C ILE A 32 7.15 -3.84 18.45
N ILE A 33 6.38 -4.71 17.83
CA ILE A 33 4.97 -4.47 17.51
C ILE A 33 4.08 -4.82 18.71
N SER A 34 4.28 -6.01 19.29
CA SER A 34 3.58 -6.45 20.49
C SER A 34 4.50 -7.31 21.37
N ILE A 35 4.35 -7.21 22.68
CA ILE A 35 5.02 -8.09 23.66
C ILE A 35 4.16 -9.33 23.87
N GLU A 36 2.85 -9.14 24.01
CA GLU A 36 1.89 -10.21 24.21
C GLU A 36 1.40 -10.78 22.88
N PRO A 37 0.97 -12.05 22.83
CA PRO A 37 0.37 -12.64 21.65
C PRO A 37 -0.78 -11.80 21.12
N LEU A 38 -0.70 -11.40 19.87
CA LEU A 38 -1.69 -10.57 19.19
C LEU A 38 -1.88 -11.04 17.75
N ILE A 39 -3.04 -11.59 17.47
CA ILE A 39 -3.30 -12.26 16.20
C ILE A 39 -3.90 -11.30 15.19
N ILE A 40 -3.27 -11.23 14.00
CA ILE A 40 -3.89 -10.65 12.81
C ILE A 40 -4.50 -11.77 11.96
N LYS A 41 -5.78 -11.63 11.63
CA LYS A 41 -6.53 -12.60 10.84
C LYS A 41 -6.28 -12.42 9.34
N PRO A 42 -6.57 -13.45 8.50
CA PRO A 42 -6.65 -13.28 7.05
C PRO A 42 -7.52 -12.09 6.66
N SER A 43 -7.07 -11.31 5.69
CA SER A 43 -7.76 -10.13 5.17
C SER A 43 -8.03 -9.01 6.18
N GLU A 44 -7.38 -9.03 7.33
CA GLU A 44 -7.54 -8.00 8.35
C GLU A 44 -6.57 -6.82 8.12
N TYR A 45 -7.07 -5.61 8.41
CA TYR A 45 -6.30 -4.38 8.42
C TYR A 45 -6.06 -3.95 9.87
N LEU A 46 -4.81 -3.67 10.20
CA LEU A 46 -4.40 -3.10 11.49
C LEU A 46 -3.56 -1.83 11.24
N VAL A 47 -3.68 -0.87 12.12
CA VAL A 47 -2.86 0.35 12.11
C VAL A 47 -1.85 0.27 13.25
N LEU A 48 -0.57 0.37 12.93
CA LEU A 48 0.51 0.57 13.91
C LEU A 48 0.77 2.07 14.03
N THR A 49 0.72 2.60 15.23
CA THR A 49 0.95 4.03 15.49
C THR A 49 1.46 4.24 16.91
N THR A 50 2.08 5.37 17.16
CA THR A 50 2.41 5.81 18.51
C THR A 50 1.30 6.66 19.16
N ASP A 51 0.29 7.05 18.38
CA ASP A 51 -0.83 7.90 18.84
C ASP A 51 -2.09 7.59 18.02
N SER A 52 -2.90 6.66 18.50
CA SER A 52 -4.13 6.26 17.82
C SER A 52 -5.22 7.35 17.90
N ALA A 53 -5.21 8.16 18.96
CA ALA A 53 -6.18 9.24 19.11
C ALA A 53 -5.98 10.31 18.04
N LYS A 54 -4.72 10.67 17.76
CA LYS A 54 -4.39 11.62 16.69
C LYS A 54 -4.83 11.11 15.32
N VAL A 55 -4.52 9.86 14.97
CA VAL A 55 -4.94 9.29 13.67
C VAL A 55 -6.46 9.26 13.56
N LYS A 56 -7.18 8.82 14.59
CA LYS A 56 -8.65 8.78 14.61
C LYS A 56 -9.30 10.18 14.56
N SER A 57 -8.60 11.22 15.00
CA SER A 57 -9.11 12.59 14.89
C SER A 57 -8.99 13.18 13.49
N GLN A 58 -8.09 12.65 12.67
CA GLN A 58 -7.79 13.13 11.33
C GLN A 58 -8.49 12.34 10.22
N TYR A 59 -8.70 11.03 10.44
CA TYR A 59 -9.19 10.11 9.42
C TYR A 59 -10.35 9.27 9.97
N PHE A 60 -11.30 8.96 9.09
CA PHE A 60 -12.33 7.98 9.40
C PHE A 60 -11.71 6.58 9.55
N ALA A 61 -12.02 5.89 10.63
CA ALA A 61 -11.59 4.52 10.89
C ALA A 61 -12.81 3.59 10.97
N GLU A 62 -12.96 2.68 10.03
CA GLU A 62 -14.09 1.72 10.01
C GLU A 62 -14.10 0.83 11.25
N LYS A 63 -12.90 0.40 11.69
CA LYS A 63 -12.72 -0.48 12.87
C LYS A 63 -11.82 0.20 13.91
N PRO A 64 -12.37 1.11 14.74
CA PRO A 64 -11.58 1.91 15.69
C PRO A 64 -10.77 1.09 16.72
N TYR A 65 -11.08 -0.19 16.89
CA TYR A 65 -10.36 -1.13 17.77
C TYR A 65 -9.17 -1.82 17.07
N ASN A 66 -9.01 -1.67 15.76
CA ASN A 66 -7.90 -2.26 14.99
C ASN A 66 -6.66 -1.33 14.96
N PHE A 67 -6.43 -0.59 16.03
CA PHE A 67 -5.23 0.19 16.25
C PHE A 67 -4.35 -0.48 17.29
N ILE A 68 -3.06 -0.58 16.99
CA ILE A 68 -2.03 -1.05 17.91
C ILE A 68 -1.12 0.13 18.22
N GLU A 69 -1.14 0.59 19.46
CA GLU A 69 -0.19 1.58 19.92
C GLU A 69 1.13 0.91 20.25
N VAL A 70 2.16 1.28 19.51
CA VAL A 70 3.52 0.83 19.71
C VAL A 70 4.32 1.87 20.48
N ALA A 71 5.25 1.45 21.32
CA ALA A 71 6.07 2.37 22.15
C ALA A 71 6.93 3.32 21.29
N SER A 72 7.34 2.87 20.10
CA SER A 72 8.10 3.67 19.15
C SER A 72 8.01 3.08 17.74
N MET A 73 8.19 3.95 16.74
CA MET A 73 8.24 3.59 15.32
C MET A 73 9.67 3.87 14.79
N PRO A 74 10.09 3.22 13.69
CA PRO A 74 11.20 3.73 12.89
C PRO A 74 10.94 5.18 12.47
N THR A 75 12.00 5.95 12.25
CA THR A 75 11.84 7.31 11.72
C THR A 75 11.33 7.25 10.29
N LEU A 76 10.19 7.87 10.04
CA LEU A 76 9.57 7.98 8.73
C LEU A 76 9.62 9.45 8.30
N SER A 77 10.53 9.78 7.39
CA SER A 77 10.64 11.13 6.81
C SER A 77 9.50 11.39 5.83
N ASN A 78 9.09 12.63 5.64
CA ASN A 78 8.07 12.99 4.66
C ASN A 78 8.58 12.84 3.22
N ASP A 79 9.89 13.00 2.98
CA ASP A 79 10.46 12.98 1.63
C ASP A 79 10.71 11.56 1.11
N SER A 80 11.31 10.74 1.95
CA SER A 80 11.63 9.35 1.60
C SER A 80 11.97 8.54 2.85
N GLY A 81 11.84 7.24 2.77
CA GLY A 81 12.22 6.34 3.85
C GLY A 81 12.07 4.88 3.46
N THR A 82 12.45 4.04 4.39
CA THR A 82 12.34 2.59 4.26
C THR A 82 11.60 2.02 5.45
N ILE A 83 10.77 1.03 5.20
CA ILE A 83 10.03 0.32 6.23
C ILE A 83 9.94 -1.14 5.87
N CYS A 84 10.10 -2.03 6.84
CA CYS A 84 9.91 -3.46 6.62
C CYS A 84 9.29 -4.13 7.84
N ILE A 85 8.64 -5.25 7.59
CA ILE A 85 8.20 -6.20 8.60
C ILE A 85 9.16 -7.39 8.57
N ILE A 86 9.67 -7.77 9.73
CA ILE A 86 10.60 -8.87 9.88
C ILE A 86 10.11 -9.88 10.92
N HIS A 87 10.50 -11.14 10.74
CA HIS A 87 10.31 -12.16 11.76
C HIS A 87 11.44 -12.09 12.81
N GLN A 88 11.08 -12.01 14.10
CA GLN A 88 12.06 -11.75 15.17
C GLN A 88 13.15 -12.80 15.32
N SER A 89 12.84 -14.10 15.07
CA SER A 89 13.79 -15.18 15.37
C SER A 89 14.96 -15.26 14.39
N GLN A 90 14.80 -14.76 13.17
CA GLN A 90 15.80 -14.88 12.10
C GLN A 90 16.11 -13.54 11.43
N ASN A 91 15.50 -12.43 11.87
CA ASN A 91 15.52 -11.14 11.17
C ASN A 91 15.16 -11.28 9.68
N GLN A 92 14.35 -12.30 9.36
CA GLN A 92 13.88 -12.54 8.00
C GLN A 92 12.90 -11.45 7.61
N ILE A 93 13.19 -10.75 6.50
CA ILE A 93 12.29 -9.77 5.93
C ILE A 93 11.08 -10.50 5.34
N ILE A 94 9.89 -10.12 5.79
CA ILE A 94 8.60 -10.63 5.30
C ILE A 94 8.09 -9.74 4.17
N ASP A 95 8.14 -8.43 4.38
CA ASP A 95 7.79 -7.42 3.38
C ASP A 95 8.60 -6.16 3.63
N ALA A 96 8.98 -5.45 2.56
CA ALA A 96 9.82 -4.27 2.63
C ALA A 96 9.40 -3.24 1.57
N PHE A 97 9.43 -1.97 1.95
CA PHE A 97 9.03 -0.87 1.09
C PHE A 97 9.94 0.35 1.28
N ALA A 98 10.52 0.80 0.19
CA ALA A 98 11.18 2.10 0.10
C ALA A 98 10.22 3.08 -0.58
N TYR A 99 9.84 4.14 0.12
CA TYR A 99 8.90 5.14 -0.37
C TYR A 99 9.61 6.46 -0.64
N TYR A 100 9.03 7.22 -1.56
CA TYR A 100 9.48 8.55 -1.96
C TYR A 100 8.26 9.46 -2.12
N VAL A 101 8.43 10.75 -1.86
CA VAL A 101 7.34 11.74 -1.96
C VAL A 101 6.76 11.85 -3.38
N ASP A 102 7.58 11.59 -4.41
CA ASP A 102 7.17 11.60 -5.81
C ASP A 102 6.27 10.42 -6.22
N MET A 103 6.08 9.42 -5.34
CA MET A 103 5.05 8.38 -5.51
C MET A 103 3.63 8.93 -5.27
N HIS A 104 3.50 10.10 -4.66
CA HIS A 104 2.22 10.77 -4.54
C HIS A 104 1.77 11.36 -5.88
N PHE A 105 0.45 11.55 -6.00
CA PHE A 105 -0.15 12.15 -7.19
C PHE A 105 0.40 13.57 -7.41
N SER A 106 1.01 13.80 -8.58
CA SER A 106 1.77 15.03 -8.88
C SER A 106 0.95 16.33 -8.92
N LEU A 107 -0.39 16.23 -8.97
CA LEU A 107 -1.29 17.39 -8.94
C LEU A 107 -1.85 17.71 -7.55
N LEU A 108 -1.35 17.05 -6.49
CA LEU A 108 -1.66 17.46 -5.13
C LEU A 108 -0.94 18.78 -4.81
N GLU A 109 -1.63 19.68 -4.15
CA GLU A 109 -1.02 20.92 -3.63
C GLU A 109 0.02 20.62 -2.55
N THR A 110 -0.24 19.60 -1.72
CA THR A 110 0.67 19.08 -0.71
C THR A 110 0.40 17.60 -0.47
N ALA A 111 1.43 16.83 -0.12
CA ALA A 111 1.31 15.46 0.36
C ALA A 111 1.05 15.36 1.87
N ASP A 112 1.08 16.47 2.60
CA ASP A 112 0.86 16.48 4.05
C ASP A 112 -0.55 15.98 4.40
N GLY A 113 -0.60 14.97 5.25
CA GLY A 113 -1.85 14.32 5.64
C GLY A 113 -2.48 13.44 4.55
N VAL A 114 -1.76 13.15 3.47
CA VAL A 114 -2.21 12.23 2.42
C VAL A 114 -1.50 10.90 2.56
N SER A 115 -2.25 9.82 2.73
CA SER A 115 -1.70 8.47 2.82
C SER A 115 -1.23 7.98 1.45
N LEU A 116 -0.05 7.36 1.39
CA LEU A 116 0.38 6.58 0.25
C LEU A 116 -0.19 5.16 0.38
N GLU A 117 -1.04 4.77 -0.55
CA GLU A 117 -1.82 3.52 -0.49
C GLU A 117 -1.39 2.52 -1.55
N ARG A 118 -1.25 1.24 -1.15
CA ARG A 118 -0.99 0.13 -2.07
C ARG A 118 -2.25 -0.22 -2.85
N LEU A 119 -2.16 -0.26 -4.18
CA LEU A 119 -3.31 -0.49 -5.07
C LEU A 119 -3.69 -1.96 -5.16
N ASN A 120 -2.72 -2.84 -5.33
CA ASN A 120 -2.92 -4.28 -5.45
C ASN A 120 -2.05 -5.02 -4.43
N PRO A 121 -2.64 -5.65 -3.41
CA PRO A 121 -1.87 -6.38 -2.40
C PRO A 121 -1.14 -7.61 -2.95
N ASN A 122 -1.52 -8.13 -4.13
CA ASN A 122 -0.90 -9.28 -4.78
C ASN A 122 0.27 -8.89 -5.72
N ALA A 123 0.45 -7.60 -6.01
CA ALA A 123 1.59 -7.14 -6.79
C ALA A 123 2.82 -6.91 -5.90
N GLU A 124 3.99 -6.85 -6.51
CA GLU A 124 5.25 -6.60 -5.79
C GLU A 124 5.20 -5.29 -5.01
N THR A 125 5.68 -5.32 -3.77
CA THR A 125 5.67 -4.17 -2.86
C THR A 125 6.53 -3.04 -3.38
N GLN A 126 7.70 -3.32 -3.97
CA GLN A 126 8.62 -2.30 -4.51
C GLN A 126 8.23 -1.75 -5.89
N ASN A 127 7.15 -2.23 -6.50
CA ASN A 127 6.64 -1.65 -7.74
C ASN A 127 6.01 -0.28 -7.45
N SER A 128 6.67 0.82 -7.83
CA SER A 128 6.18 2.18 -7.60
C SER A 128 4.80 2.45 -8.21
N ASN A 129 4.47 1.82 -9.34
CA ASN A 129 3.15 1.92 -9.96
C ASN A 129 2.04 1.22 -9.15
N ASN A 130 2.39 0.48 -8.11
CA ASN A 130 1.45 -0.17 -7.19
C ASN A 130 1.08 0.70 -5.99
N TRP A 131 1.53 1.95 -5.97
CA TRP A 131 1.26 2.91 -4.89
C TRP A 131 0.66 4.18 -5.44
N HIS A 132 -0.27 4.76 -4.69
CA HIS A 132 -0.95 5.99 -5.07
C HIS A 132 -1.43 6.74 -3.83
N SER A 133 -1.59 8.05 -3.97
CA SER A 133 -2.24 8.86 -2.95
C SER A 133 -3.65 8.40 -2.67
N ALA A 134 -4.06 8.37 -1.41
CA ALA A 134 -5.43 8.11 -1.02
C ALA A 134 -6.37 9.16 -1.63
N ALA A 135 -7.60 8.76 -1.94
CA ALA A 135 -8.59 9.63 -2.55
C ALA A 135 -9.04 10.75 -1.60
N SER A 136 -9.22 11.98 -2.13
CA SER A 136 -9.76 13.11 -1.37
C SER A 136 -11.19 12.89 -0.90
N THR A 137 -11.99 12.14 -1.65
CA THR A 137 -13.38 11.82 -1.34
C THR A 137 -13.58 11.02 -0.06
N ILE A 138 -12.52 10.35 0.44
CA ILE A 138 -12.55 9.60 1.71
C ILE A 138 -11.68 10.25 2.80
N GLY A 139 -11.22 11.49 2.59
CA GLY A 139 -10.42 12.25 3.55
C GLY A 139 -8.93 11.88 3.57
N PHE A 140 -8.38 11.43 2.44
CA PHE A 140 -6.95 11.19 2.22
C PHE A 140 -6.30 10.07 3.05
N GLY A 141 -7.09 9.18 3.64
CA GLY A 141 -6.56 8.01 4.35
C GLY A 141 -7.63 6.99 4.70
N THR A 142 -7.25 5.72 4.76
CA THR A 142 -8.15 4.57 5.02
C THR A 142 -7.64 3.70 6.19
N PRO A 143 -7.44 4.27 7.40
CA PRO A 143 -6.99 3.47 8.52
C PRO A 143 -8.01 2.37 8.85
N THR A 144 -7.53 1.13 9.01
CA THR A 144 -8.29 -0.06 9.40
C THR A 144 -9.22 -0.67 8.36
N TYR A 145 -9.25 -0.17 7.13
CA TYR A 145 -10.08 -0.74 6.06
C TYR A 145 -9.37 -0.71 4.70
N LYS A 146 -10.06 -1.15 3.68
CA LYS A 146 -9.55 -1.28 2.32
C LYS A 146 -9.12 0.08 1.76
N ASN A 147 -7.94 0.13 1.15
CA ASN A 147 -7.40 1.32 0.50
C ASN A 147 -8.36 1.87 -0.55
N SER A 148 -8.44 3.20 -0.66
CA SER A 148 -9.44 3.92 -1.45
C SER A 148 -9.44 3.55 -2.93
N GLN A 149 -8.26 3.24 -3.46
CA GLN A 149 -8.05 2.90 -4.87
C GLN A 149 -7.63 1.44 -5.07
N GLN A 150 -7.78 0.61 -4.03
CA GLN A 150 -7.42 -0.80 -4.12
C GLN A 150 -8.28 -1.53 -5.16
N TYR A 151 -7.61 -2.15 -6.12
CA TYR A 151 -8.24 -3.06 -7.07
C TYR A 151 -7.62 -4.46 -6.94
N ILE A 152 -8.44 -5.47 -7.10
CA ILE A 152 -7.98 -6.83 -7.37
C ILE A 152 -8.24 -7.02 -8.87
N ARG A 153 -7.18 -7.24 -9.65
CA ARG A 153 -7.37 -7.64 -11.05
C ARG A 153 -8.23 -8.91 -11.06
N GLN A 154 -9.51 -8.75 -11.27
CA GLN A 154 -10.31 -9.82 -11.86
C GLN A 154 -9.82 -9.96 -13.30
N SER A 155 -9.76 -11.19 -13.81
CA SER A 155 -9.24 -11.54 -15.13
C SER A 155 -9.48 -10.41 -16.16
N ILE A 156 -8.41 -9.97 -16.79
CA ILE A 156 -8.46 -8.91 -17.80
C ILE A 156 -9.43 -9.39 -18.88
N GLY A 157 -10.57 -8.73 -18.99
CA GLY A 157 -11.38 -8.85 -20.17
C GLY A 157 -10.53 -8.47 -21.38
N GLU A 158 -10.59 -9.23 -22.43
CA GLU A 158 -9.84 -8.94 -23.64
C GLU A 158 -10.49 -7.74 -24.34
N ILE A 159 -9.73 -6.64 -24.49
CA ILE A 159 -10.16 -5.50 -25.30
C ILE A 159 -9.61 -5.73 -26.70
N SER A 160 -10.49 -5.87 -27.68
CA SER A 160 -10.11 -5.91 -29.08
C SER A 160 -10.53 -4.63 -29.79
N ILE A 161 -9.64 -4.17 -30.66
CA ILE A 161 -9.83 -2.95 -31.48
C ILE A 161 -9.65 -3.35 -32.94
N ASP A 162 -10.70 -3.11 -33.73
CA ASP A 162 -10.68 -3.42 -35.18
C ASP A 162 -11.35 -2.31 -35.99
N PRO A 163 -10.70 -1.78 -37.01
CA PRO A 163 -9.27 -1.94 -37.34
C PRO A 163 -8.34 -1.21 -36.36
N LYS A 164 -7.10 -1.67 -36.18
CA LYS A 164 -6.09 -1.05 -35.30
C LYS A 164 -5.69 0.35 -35.74
N SER A 165 -5.96 0.73 -36.98
CA SER A 165 -5.83 2.10 -37.48
C SER A 165 -7.03 2.41 -38.36
N PHE A 166 -7.62 3.59 -38.21
CA PHE A 166 -8.77 4.02 -38.97
C PHE A 166 -8.59 5.45 -39.46
N THR A 167 -9.26 5.81 -40.54
CA THR A 167 -9.17 7.10 -41.21
C THR A 167 -10.59 7.62 -41.47
N PRO A 168 -11.17 8.39 -40.56
CA PRO A 168 -12.56 8.84 -40.64
C PRO A 168 -12.69 10.00 -41.65
N ASN A 169 -12.53 9.70 -42.95
CA ASN A 169 -12.61 10.65 -44.06
C ASN A 169 -13.84 10.47 -44.92
N ASN A 170 -14.71 9.51 -44.51
CA ASN A 170 -15.97 9.16 -45.18
C ASN A 170 -15.82 8.65 -46.64
N ASP A 171 -14.72 7.95 -46.92
CA ASP A 171 -14.47 7.29 -48.20
C ASP A 171 -15.00 5.82 -48.26
N GLY A 172 -15.61 5.34 -47.19
CA GLY A 172 -16.11 4.00 -47.03
C GLY A 172 -15.06 2.97 -46.67
N TYR A 173 -13.80 3.36 -46.42
CA TYR A 173 -12.74 2.44 -46.06
C TYR A 173 -12.13 2.83 -44.68
N LYS A 174 -12.34 1.94 -43.68
CA LYS A 174 -11.85 2.16 -42.31
C LYS A 174 -12.31 3.48 -41.67
N ASP A 175 -13.50 3.93 -41.99
CA ASP A 175 -14.11 5.12 -41.41
C ASP A 175 -14.55 4.93 -39.94
N ILE A 176 -14.77 3.67 -39.54
CA ILE A 176 -15.25 3.30 -38.21
C ILE A 176 -14.26 2.36 -37.54
N CYS A 177 -14.01 2.60 -36.27
CA CYS A 177 -13.27 1.69 -35.39
C CYS A 177 -14.23 1.08 -34.36
N SER A 178 -14.24 -0.23 -34.26
CA SER A 178 -15.01 -0.97 -33.25
C SER A 178 -14.13 -1.35 -32.08
N ILE A 179 -14.57 -1.04 -30.89
CA ILE A 179 -13.93 -1.48 -29.64
C ILE A 179 -14.89 -2.48 -28.99
N SER A 180 -14.43 -3.70 -28.80
CA SER A 180 -15.19 -4.74 -28.07
C SER A 180 -14.41 -5.21 -26.85
N TRP A 181 -15.13 -5.60 -25.81
CA TRP A 181 -14.58 -6.12 -24.54
C TRP A 181 -15.41 -7.31 -24.07
N ASN A 182 -14.75 -8.28 -23.46
CA ASN A 182 -15.35 -9.45 -22.83
C ASN A 182 -15.17 -9.37 -21.31
#